data_79f11d3e96719f32c82965d7e5af753b
#
_entry.id   79f11d3e96719f32c82965d7e5af753b
#
_cell.length_a   1.000
_cell.length_b   1.000
_cell.length_c   1.000
_cell.angle_alpha   90.00
_cell.angle_beta   90.00
_cell.angle_gamma   90.00
#
_symmetry.space_group_name_H-M   'P 1'
#
loop_
_entity.id
_entity.type
_entity.pdbx_description
1 polymer ?
#
loop_
_entity_poly.entity_id
_entity_poly.type
_entity_poly.pdbx_seq_one_letter_code
_entity_poly.pdbx_strand_id
1 'polypeptide(L)'
;MIESGEVEESVVDDKVRRILKLMMRSTVLTDYGQGERNTEEHQKTALQVAQEGIILLKNEQILPIISAEKKTIAVIGHNAIRKFASRGGSSQVNALYEISALEGIQKIAGDKYEIVFSEGYEPYFDENDFRKENVQTAAQTKVNDVKVAASKKSNPKLIKDAVAIAKK
;
A
#
# COMPACT_ATOMS: atom_id res chain seq x y z
N MET A 1 10.49 -10.36 -48.44
CA MET A 1 9.12 -10.92 -48.29
C MET A 1 8.11 -10.12 -49.14
N ILE A 2 7.95 -8.80 -48.99
CA ILE A 2 7.07 -8.02 -49.84
C ILE A 2 7.70 -7.88 -51.25
N GLU A 3 8.96 -7.47 -51.33
CA GLU A 3 9.69 -7.35 -52.59
C GLU A 3 9.89 -8.69 -53.35
N SER A 4 9.89 -9.81 -52.60
CA SER A 4 9.98 -11.16 -53.18
C SER A 4 8.60 -11.75 -53.60
N GLY A 5 7.51 -11.04 -53.34
CA GLY A 5 6.15 -11.51 -53.66
C GLY A 5 5.62 -12.60 -52.72
N GLU A 6 6.31 -12.93 -51.64
CA GLU A 6 5.82 -13.92 -50.63
C GLU A 6 4.67 -13.37 -49.82
N VAL A 7 4.59 -12.03 -49.61
CA VAL A 7 3.52 -11.35 -48.93
C VAL A 7 2.95 -10.29 -49.86
N GLU A 8 1.68 -10.34 -50.14
CA GLU A 8 1.02 -9.32 -50.95
C GLU A 8 0.97 -7.97 -50.21
N GLU A 9 1.18 -6.89 -50.92
CA GLU A 9 1.13 -5.51 -50.37
C GLU A 9 -0.23 -5.21 -49.74
N SER A 10 -1.30 -5.75 -50.28
CA SER A 10 -2.67 -5.64 -49.74
C SER A 10 -2.80 -6.12 -48.28
N VAL A 11 -2.02 -7.12 -47.87
CA VAL A 11 -1.98 -7.64 -46.52
C VAL A 11 -1.35 -6.60 -45.57
N VAL A 12 -0.30 -5.93 -46.02
CA VAL A 12 0.35 -4.87 -45.25
C VAL A 12 -0.57 -3.67 -45.12
N ASP A 13 -1.20 -3.26 -46.20
CA ASP A 13 -2.19 -2.18 -46.22
C ASP A 13 -3.34 -2.42 -45.27
N ASP A 14 -3.87 -3.63 -45.20
CA ASP A 14 -4.93 -3.98 -44.24
C ASP A 14 -4.44 -3.80 -42.79
N LYS A 15 -3.22 -4.24 -42.46
CA LYS A 15 -2.65 -4.05 -41.12
C LYS A 15 -2.46 -2.57 -40.77
N VAL A 16 -1.87 -1.80 -41.71
CA VAL A 16 -1.70 -0.35 -41.52
C VAL A 16 -3.04 0.34 -41.32
N ARG A 17 -4.05 0.00 -42.13
CA ARG A 17 -5.40 0.56 -42.01
C ARG A 17 -6.04 0.26 -40.64
N ARG A 18 -5.83 -0.94 -40.09
CA ARG A 18 -6.31 -1.30 -38.75
C ARG A 18 -5.62 -0.46 -37.65
N ILE A 19 -4.32 -0.28 -37.74
CA ILE A 19 -3.56 0.54 -36.79
C ILE A 19 -4.03 2.00 -36.86
N LEU A 20 -4.13 2.55 -38.09
CA LEU A 20 -4.61 3.92 -38.28
C LEU A 20 -6.04 4.12 -37.73
N LYS A 21 -6.93 3.17 -37.96
CA LYS A 21 -8.27 3.23 -37.37
C LYS A 21 -8.24 3.26 -35.85
N LEU A 22 -7.35 2.49 -35.22
CA LEU A 22 -7.18 2.50 -33.78
C LEU A 22 -6.66 3.86 -33.30
N MET A 23 -5.63 4.39 -33.94
CA MET A 23 -5.05 5.71 -33.64
C MET A 23 -6.07 6.83 -33.78
N MET A 24 -6.90 6.81 -34.85
CA MET A 24 -7.96 7.80 -35.05
C MET A 24 -9.11 7.71 -34.03
N ARG A 25 -9.33 6.52 -33.44
CA ARG A 25 -10.33 6.32 -32.37
C ARG A 25 -9.77 6.56 -30.98
N SER A 26 -8.47 6.60 -30.85
CA SER A 26 -7.78 6.90 -29.60
C SER A 26 -7.46 8.38 -29.52
N THR A 27 -7.05 8.83 -28.35
CA THR A 27 -6.62 10.21 -28.10
C THR A 27 -5.20 10.53 -28.58
N VAL A 28 -4.54 9.57 -29.26
CA VAL A 28 -3.13 9.72 -29.70
C VAL A 28 -2.90 10.89 -30.65
N LEU A 29 -3.91 11.21 -31.48
CA LEU A 29 -3.84 12.29 -32.47
C LEU A 29 -4.47 13.61 -31.99
N THR A 30 -4.98 13.64 -30.76
CA THR A 30 -5.62 14.81 -30.16
C THR A 30 -4.84 15.24 -28.92
N ASP A 31 -4.60 16.54 -28.82
CA ASP A 31 -3.97 17.10 -27.61
C ASP A 31 -5.03 17.20 -26.51
N TYR A 32 -5.12 16.19 -25.66
CA TYR A 32 -6.01 16.19 -24.51
C TYR A 32 -5.38 16.82 -23.26
N GLY A 33 -4.18 17.36 -23.40
CA GLY A 33 -3.43 17.89 -22.28
C GLY A 33 -2.91 16.78 -21.36
N GLN A 34 -2.16 17.19 -20.35
CA GLN A 34 -1.70 16.30 -19.29
C GLN A 34 -2.79 16.22 -18.23
N GLY A 35 -3.33 15.02 -18.01
CA GLY A 35 -4.28 14.82 -16.90
C GLY A 35 -3.66 15.14 -15.54
N GLU A 36 -4.49 15.42 -14.57
CA GLU A 36 -4.07 15.66 -13.20
C GLU A 36 -3.83 14.35 -12.45
N ARG A 37 -2.90 14.37 -11.50
CA ARG A 37 -2.58 13.22 -10.67
C ARG A 37 -2.61 13.60 -9.20
N ASN A 38 -3.16 12.73 -8.38
CA ASN A 38 -3.19 12.86 -6.92
C ASN A 38 -3.81 14.18 -6.42
N THR A 39 -4.88 14.62 -7.07
CA THR A 39 -5.69 15.76 -6.61
C THR A 39 -6.42 15.42 -5.30
N GLU A 40 -6.92 16.41 -4.60
CA GLU A 40 -7.76 16.17 -3.41
C GLU A 40 -8.98 15.31 -3.73
N GLU A 41 -9.56 15.47 -4.91
CA GLU A 41 -10.68 14.65 -5.38
C GLU A 41 -10.27 13.19 -5.58
N HIS A 42 -9.11 12.94 -6.19
CA HIS A 42 -8.56 11.59 -6.31
C HIS A 42 -8.32 10.94 -4.94
N GLN A 43 -7.82 11.71 -3.97
CA GLN A 43 -7.58 11.21 -2.62
C GLN A 43 -8.89 10.89 -1.89
N LYS A 44 -9.92 11.73 -2.04
CA LYS A 44 -11.27 11.47 -1.48
C LYS A 44 -11.88 10.22 -2.10
N THR A 45 -11.79 10.08 -3.42
CA THR A 45 -12.29 8.90 -4.13
C THR A 45 -11.57 7.63 -3.67
N ALA A 46 -10.24 7.66 -3.53
CA ALA A 46 -9.47 6.53 -3.03
C ALA A 46 -9.85 6.14 -1.59
N LEU A 47 -10.07 7.15 -0.73
CA LEU A 47 -10.55 6.91 0.64
C LEU A 47 -11.94 6.29 0.65
N GLN A 48 -12.86 6.80 -0.16
CA GLN A 48 -14.21 6.26 -0.27
C GLN A 48 -14.20 4.81 -0.73
N VAL A 49 -13.45 4.49 -1.77
CA VAL A 49 -13.29 3.12 -2.28
C VAL A 49 -12.76 2.19 -1.17
N ALA A 50 -11.77 2.64 -0.40
CA ALA A 50 -11.24 1.85 0.71
C ALA A 50 -12.31 1.63 1.81
N GLN A 51 -13.06 2.66 2.17
CA GLN A 51 -14.12 2.57 3.19
C GLN A 51 -15.26 1.64 2.77
N GLU A 52 -15.68 1.71 1.52
CA GLU A 52 -16.74 0.85 0.97
C GLU A 52 -16.27 -0.60 0.77
N GLY A 53 -14.95 -0.80 0.57
CA GLY A 53 -14.34 -2.12 0.41
C GLY A 53 -14.07 -2.86 1.73
N ILE A 54 -14.12 -2.18 2.88
CA ILE A 54 -13.85 -2.79 4.19
C ILE A 54 -15.14 -3.42 4.73
N ILE A 55 -15.10 -4.74 4.97
CA ILE A 55 -16.22 -5.51 5.49
C ILE A 55 -15.95 -5.90 6.94
N LEU A 56 -16.83 -5.49 7.86
CA LEU A 56 -16.78 -5.88 9.26
C LEU A 56 -17.45 -7.25 9.44
N LEU A 57 -16.63 -8.31 9.53
CA LEU A 57 -17.12 -9.69 9.60
C LEU A 57 -17.78 -10.04 10.93
N LYS A 58 -17.32 -9.46 12.04
CA LYS A 58 -17.85 -9.69 13.39
C LYS A 58 -17.65 -8.43 14.23
N ASN A 59 -18.66 -8.06 14.99
CA ASN A 59 -18.57 -6.98 15.97
C ASN A 59 -19.53 -7.29 17.14
N GLU A 60 -18.97 -7.44 18.32
CA GLU A 60 -19.71 -7.67 19.57
C GLU A 60 -19.86 -6.35 20.34
N GLN A 61 -20.29 -5.30 19.65
CA GLN A 61 -20.52 -3.95 20.19
C GLN A 61 -19.25 -3.22 20.67
N ILE A 62 -18.07 -3.63 20.19
CA ILE A 62 -16.81 -2.95 20.51
C ILE A 62 -16.57 -1.76 19.58
N LEU A 63 -16.94 -1.91 18.32
CA LEU A 63 -16.83 -0.84 17.32
C LEU A 63 -18.20 -0.20 17.04
N PRO A 64 -18.26 1.12 16.86
CA PRO A 64 -17.16 2.09 16.99
C PRO A 64 -16.71 2.23 18.45
N ILE A 65 -15.40 2.50 18.66
CA ILE A 65 -14.89 2.78 20.01
C ILE A 65 -15.37 4.18 20.41
N ILE A 66 -16.42 4.21 21.21
CA ILE A 66 -17.02 5.44 21.77
C ILE A 66 -16.78 5.41 23.27
N SER A 67 -15.93 6.28 23.78
CA SER A 67 -15.70 6.41 25.22
C SER A 67 -15.64 7.87 25.62
N ALA A 68 -16.29 8.20 26.72
CA ALA A 68 -16.14 9.51 27.36
C ALA A 68 -14.83 9.61 28.14
N GLU A 69 -14.21 8.49 28.48
CA GLU A 69 -12.93 8.41 29.19
C GLU A 69 -11.79 8.13 28.21
N LYS A 70 -10.61 8.67 28.50
CA LYS A 70 -9.41 8.38 27.74
C LYS A 70 -9.07 6.90 27.88
N LYS A 71 -9.08 6.17 26.78
CA LYS A 71 -8.70 4.75 26.73
C LYS A 71 -7.38 4.56 26.02
N THR A 72 -6.67 3.53 26.42
CA THR A 72 -5.45 3.07 25.76
C THR A 72 -5.83 2.08 24.66
N ILE A 73 -5.29 2.28 23.45
CA ILE A 73 -5.42 1.36 22.33
C ILE A 73 -4.05 0.78 22.05
N ALA A 74 -3.89 -0.53 22.24
CA ALA A 74 -2.67 -1.24 21.90
C ALA A 74 -2.68 -1.65 20.42
N VAL A 75 -1.71 -1.16 19.67
CA VAL A 75 -1.47 -1.56 18.28
C VAL A 75 -0.28 -2.52 18.27
N ILE A 76 -0.51 -3.76 17.83
CA ILE A 76 0.50 -4.82 17.89
C ILE A 76 0.72 -5.39 16.50
N GLY A 77 1.97 -5.49 16.10
CA GLY A 77 2.39 -6.11 14.85
C GLY A 77 3.26 -5.20 13.99
N HIS A 78 4.32 -5.77 13.44
CA HIS A 78 5.26 -5.04 12.59
C HIS A 78 4.57 -4.38 11.37
N ASN A 79 3.53 -5.00 10.83
CA ASN A 79 2.81 -4.44 9.67
C ASN A 79 2.11 -3.10 9.98
N ALA A 80 1.89 -2.76 11.25
CA ALA A 80 1.28 -1.49 11.63
C ALA A 80 2.16 -0.28 11.27
N ILE A 81 3.48 -0.44 11.25
CA ILE A 81 4.43 0.63 10.93
C ILE A 81 4.88 0.62 9.46
N ARG A 82 4.51 -0.44 8.72
CA ARG A 82 4.94 -0.55 7.32
C ARG A 82 4.21 0.45 6.43
N LYS A 83 5.01 1.14 5.62
CA LYS A 83 4.53 1.94 4.49
C LYS A 83 4.58 1.07 3.25
N PHE A 84 3.47 0.93 2.56
CA PHE A 84 3.36 -0.07 1.52
C PHE A 84 2.30 0.30 0.47
N ALA A 85 2.64 1.28 -0.36
CA ALA A 85 1.76 1.73 -1.43
C ALA A 85 1.62 0.71 -2.57
N SER A 86 2.62 -0.17 -2.76
CA SER A 86 2.59 -1.18 -3.81
C SER A 86 3.30 -2.47 -3.40
N ARG A 87 3.05 -3.54 -4.14
CA ARG A 87 3.73 -4.83 -3.91
C ARG A 87 5.01 -5.03 -4.72
N GLY A 88 5.42 -4.00 -5.47
CA GLY A 88 6.57 -4.09 -6.36
C GLY A 88 6.26 -4.79 -7.70
N GLY A 89 7.28 -5.02 -8.52
CA GLY A 89 7.13 -5.59 -9.85
C GLY A 89 6.23 -4.73 -10.74
N SER A 90 5.36 -5.35 -11.51
CA SER A 90 4.42 -4.66 -12.42
C SER A 90 3.38 -3.80 -11.72
N SER A 91 3.17 -3.99 -10.41
CA SER A 91 2.28 -3.18 -9.57
C SER A 91 2.99 -2.06 -8.82
N GLN A 92 4.28 -1.84 -9.11
CA GLN A 92 5.06 -0.77 -8.48
C GLN A 92 4.48 0.60 -8.82
N VAL A 93 4.16 1.36 -7.79
CA VAL A 93 3.69 2.74 -7.89
C VAL A 93 4.59 3.62 -7.03
N ASN A 94 5.07 4.72 -7.60
CA ASN A 94 5.76 5.74 -6.84
C ASN A 94 4.72 6.64 -6.18
N ALA A 95 4.36 6.31 -4.94
CA ALA A 95 3.42 7.10 -4.17
C ALA A 95 4.01 8.46 -3.81
N LEU A 96 3.20 9.51 -3.87
CA LEU A 96 3.62 10.85 -3.47
C LEU A 96 3.86 10.92 -1.95
N TYR A 97 3.09 10.18 -1.19
CA TYR A 97 3.25 9.96 0.24
C TYR A 97 2.66 8.60 0.62
N GLU A 98 3.10 8.08 1.75
CA GLU A 98 2.59 6.83 2.31
C GLU A 98 2.25 7.03 3.79
N ILE A 99 1.14 6.47 4.23
CA ILE A 99 0.68 6.49 5.61
C ILE A 99 0.61 5.05 6.11
N SER A 100 1.31 4.74 7.19
CA SER A 100 1.18 3.44 7.85
C SER A 100 -0.14 3.34 8.63
N ALA A 101 -0.55 2.12 8.94
CA ALA A 101 -1.76 1.90 9.74
C ALA A 101 -1.66 2.58 11.12
N LEU A 102 -0.50 2.52 11.77
CA LEU A 102 -0.24 3.19 13.04
C LEU A 102 -0.39 4.71 12.93
N GLU A 103 0.24 5.33 11.92
CA GLU A 103 0.12 6.77 11.67
C GLU A 103 -1.34 7.19 11.42
N GLY A 104 -2.08 6.40 10.65
CA GLY A 104 -3.51 6.63 10.40
C GLY A 104 -4.36 6.56 11.65
N ILE A 105 -4.15 5.54 12.49
CA ILE A 105 -4.83 5.38 13.78
C ILE A 105 -4.50 6.55 14.71
N GLN A 106 -3.23 6.91 14.87
CA GLN A 106 -2.80 8.03 15.70
C GLN A 106 -3.44 9.35 15.25
N LYS A 107 -3.47 9.60 13.94
CA LYS A 107 -4.08 10.80 13.36
C LYS A 107 -5.58 10.91 13.68
N ILE A 108 -6.31 9.79 13.61
CA ILE A 108 -7.76 9.77 13.87
C ILE A 108 -8.06 9.79 15.37
N ALA A 109 -7.26 9.07 16.16
CA ALA A 109 -7.42 9.01 17.61
C ALA A 109 -7.20 10.39 18.26
N GLY A 110 -6.27 11.19 17.74
CA GLY A 110 -5.92 12.50 18.31
C GLY A 110 -5.60 12.38 19.80
N ASP A 111 -6.11 13.34 20.58
CA ASP A 111 -5.93 13.36 22.04
C ASP A 111 -6.96 12.53 22.82
N LYS A 112 -7.92 11.94 22.12
CA LYS A 112 -9.01 11.16 22.75
C LYS A 112 -8.54 9.81 23.28
N TYR A 113 -7.53 9.24 22.65
CA TYR A 113 -7.01 7.92 23.00
C TYR A 113 -5.49 7.96 23.14
N GLU A 114 -4.98 7.15 24.07
CA GLU A 114 -3.56 6.85 24.16
C GLU A 114 -3.24 5.67 23.23
N ILE A 115 -2.38 5.90 22.25
CA ILE A 115 -1.96 4.83 21.33
C ILE A 115 -0.60 4.31 21.78
N VAL A 116 -0.55 3.02 22.13
CA VAL A 116 0.69 2.31 22.46
C VAL A 116 1.00 1.29 21.39
N PHE A 117 2.27 1.12 21.04
CA PHE A 117 2.68 0.24 19.96
C PHE A 117 3.74 -0.77 20.42
N SER A 118 3.63 -2.00 19.90
CA SER A 118 4.68 -3.01 19.98
C SER A 118 4.72 -3.82 18.70
N GLU A 119 5.92 -4.15 18.22
CA GLU A 119 6.07 -4.97 17.01
C GLU A 119 5.52 -6.39 17.18
N GLY A 120 5.65 -6.96 18.38
CA GLY A 120 5.12 -8.28 18.72
C GLY A 120 5.86 -9.46 18.07
N TYR A 121 6.41 -9.27 16.89
CA TYR A 121 7.17 -10.27 16.14
C TYR A 121 8.20 -9.63 15.22
N GLU A 122 9.23 -10.38 14.85
CA GLU A 122 10.19 -9.96 13.84
C GLU A 122 9.63 -10.27 12.44
N PRO A 123 9.72 -9.32 11.49
CA PRO A 123 9.26 -9.56 10.13
C PRO A 123 10.13 -10.65 9.50
N TYR A 124 9.47 -11.66 8.92
CA TYR A 124 10.14 -12.68 8.12
C TYR A 124 10.12 -12.28 6.65
N PHE A 125 11.31 -12.21 6.06
CA PHE A 125 11.48 -12.04 4.62
C PHE A 125 12.34 -13.18 4.09
N ASP A 126 11.88 -13.82 3.02
CA ASP A 126 12.67 -14.74 2.23
C ASP A 126 13.86 -14.00 1.59
N GLU A 127 14.94 -14.70 1.24
CA GLU A 127 16.12 -14.12 0.58
C GLU A 127 15.77 -13.41 -0.73
N ASN A 128 14.74 -13.90 -1.41
CA ASN A 128 14.23 -13.35 -2.68
C ASN A 128 13.03 -12.41 -2.48
N ASP A 129 12.69 -12.04 -1.24
CA ASP A 129 11.54 -11.18 -1.00
C ASP A 129 11.85 -9.73 -1.39
N PHE A 130 11.23 -9.28 -2.48
CA PHE A 130 11.34 -7.90 -2.99
C PHE A 130 10.93 -6.84 -1.95
N ARG A 131 10.24 -7.24 -0.88
CA ARG A 131 9.85 -6.35 0.22
C ARG A 131 11.02 -5.89 1.08
N LYS A 132 12.18 -6.56 1.01
CA LYS A 132 13.40 -6.16 1.74
C LYS A 132 13.84 -4.73 1.41
N GLU A 133 13.77 -4.34 0.15
CA GLU A 133 14.19 -3.00 -0.30
C GLU A 133 13.29 -1.91 0.26
N ASN A 134 11.99 -2.19 0.40
CA ASN A 134 11.02 -1.22 0.93
C ASN A 134 11.06 -1.09 2.47
N VAL A 135 11.60 -2.08 3.18
CA VAL A 135 11.77 -2.01 4.65
C VAL A 135 12.89 -1.04 5.04
N GLN A 136 13.92 -0.90 4.22
CA GLN A 136 15.00 0.06 4.49
C GLN A 136 14.51 1.51 4.45
N THR A 137 13.53 1.84 3.62
CA THR A 137 12.92 3.17 3.57
C THR A 137 12.00 3.46 4.76
N ALA A 138 11.35 2.46 5.34
CA ALA A 138 10.55 2.61 6.55
C ALA A 138 11.41 2.76 7.82
N ALA A 139 12.60 2.16 7.85
CA ALA A 139 13.56 2.28 8.96
C ALA A 139 14.20 3.67 9.08
N GLN A 140 14.12 4.52 8.06
CA GLN A 140 14.62 5.91 8.11
C GLN A 140 13.69 6.85 8.88
N THR A 141 12.48 6.44 9.19
CA THR A 141 11.62 7.18 10.12
C THR A 141 11.94 6.70 11.54
N LYS A 142 12.90 7.35 12.19
CA LYS A 142 13.27 7.29 13.63
C LYS A 142 12.51 6.25 14.49
N VAL A 143 12.66 5.00 14.19
CA VAL A 143 12.50 3.90 15.14
C VAL A 143 13.90 3.33 15.28
N ASN A 144 14.52 3.57 16.44
CA ASN A 144 15.89 3.21 16.76
C ASN A 144 16.26 1.83 16.24
N ASP A 145 17.34 1.78 15.44
CA ASP A 145 18.21 0.63 15.14
C ASP A 145 17.64 -0.78 15.38
N VAL A 146 16.61 -1.15 14.64
CA VAL A 146 16.20 -2.55 14.59
C VAL A 146 16.91 -3.19 13.39
N LYS A 147 17.99 -3.93 13.69
CA LYS A 147 18.57 -4.86 12.73
C LYS A 147 17.49 -5.86 12.34
N VAL A 148 16.99 -5.76 11.11
CA VAL A 148 16.08 -6.74 10.52
C VAL A 148 16.88 -8.01 10.25
N ALA A 149 17.01 -8.85 11.26
CA ALA A 149 17.47 -10.23 11.09
C ALA A 149 16.23 -11.06 10.74
N ALA A 150 16.22 -11.66 9.55
CA ALA A 150 15.18 -12.60 9.16
C ALA A 150 15.24 -13.82 10.12
N SER A 151 14.40 -13.83 11.14
CA SER A 151 14.32 -14.92 12.10
C SER A 151 13.03 -15.71 11.88
N LYS A 152 13.16 -17.00 11.61
CA LYS A 152 12.04 -17.95 11.61
C LYS A 152 11.56 -18.30 13.02
N LYS A 153 12.23 -17.78 14.05
CA LYS A 153 11.92 -18.05 15.46
C LYS A 153 11.16 -16.88 16.07
N SER A 154 10.18 -17.20 16.91
CA SER A 154 9.52 -16.20 17.75
C SER A 154 10.56 -15.50 18.63
N ASN A 155 10.45 -14.16 18.72
CA ASN A 155 11.29 -13.39 19.64
C ASN A 155 10.55 -13.23 20.98
N PRO A 156 10.98 -13.92 22.06
CA PRO A 156 10.30 -13.89 23.35
C PRO A 156 10.20 -12.48 23.95
N LYS A 157 11.17 -11.60 23.65
CA LYS A 157 11.16 -10.22 24.12
C LYS A 157 10.03 -9.43 23.47
N LEU A 158 9.90 -9.49 22.15
CA LEU A 158 8.83 -8.79 21.41
C LEU A 158 7.45 -9.28 21.85
N ILE A 159 7.30 -10.60 22.08
CA ILE A 159 6.05 -11.17 22.61
C ILE A 159 5.74 -10.62 24.00
N LYS A 160 6.74 -10.61 24.89
CA LYS A 160 6.58 -10.07 26.24
C LYS A 160 6.18 -8.60 26.24
N ASP A 161 6.81 -7.79 25.38
CA ASP A 161 6.51 -6.37 25.23
C ASP A 161 5.08 -6.17 24.69
N ALA A 162 4.67 -6.95 23.69
CA ALA A 162 3.31 -6.93 23.16
C ALA A 162 2.27 -7.29 24.23
N VAL A 163 2.50 -8.34 25.02
CA VAL A 163 1.62 -8.75 26.13
C VAL A 163 1.55 -7.67 27.20
N ALA A 164 2.67 -7.00 27.49
CA ALA A 164 2.70 -5.93 28.48
C ALA A 164 1.82 -4.73 28.10
N ILE A 165 1.82 -4.34 26.82
CA ILE A 165 0.98 -3.22 26.34
C ILE A 165 -0.49 -3.63 26.21
N ALA A 166 -0.79 -4.89 25.92
CA ALA A 166 -2.16 -5.40 25.81
C ALA A 166 -2.89 -5.51 27.15
N LYS A 167 -2.15 -5.43 28.28
CA LYS A 167 -2.70 -5.47 29.64
C LYS A 167 -2.98 -4.10 30.25
N LYS A 168 -2.61 -3.02 29.56
CA LYS A 168 -2.91 -1.63 29.96
C LYS A 168 -4.33 -1.24 29.59
#